data_7decec27d935b5ee6022f018cbf08279
#
_entry.id   7decec27d935b5ee6022f018cbf08279
#
_cell.length_a   1.000
_cell.length_b   1.000
_cell.length_c   1.000
_cell.angle_alpha   90.00
_cell.angle_beta   90.00
_cell.angle_gamma   90.00
#
_symmetry.space_group_name_H-M   'P 1'
#
loop_
_entity.id
_entity.type
_entity.pdbx_description
1 polymer ?
#
loop_
_entity_poly.entity_id
_entity_poly.type
_entity_poly.pdbx_seq_one_letter_code
_entity_poly.pdbx_strand_id
1 'polypeptide(L)'
;MGEIEAGGRDNYHWIHIPVGYLYCINNPRTDWRFRTEPDPGLNGRSLIYPRGKTLGGCSSINGMLYLRGQAADYDHWRQLGNPGWGWDDVLPFFLKSEDYVDGASEHHGTGGEWRVDNQRLHWDVLDHWAEAAAAWGARPVTDFNTGDNEGVSYVRVNQRRGWRVNTAQAF
;
A
#
# COMPACT_ATOMS: atom_id res chain seq x y z
N MET A 1 4.05 17.35 16.50
CA MET A 1 2.79 17.52 15.73
C MET A 1 1.73 16.66 16.43
N GLY A 2 0.54 17.16 16.70
CA GLY A 2 -0.51 16.38 17.37
C GLY A 2 -1.26 15.54 16.34
N GLU A 3 -1.44 14.25 16.60
CA GLU A 3 -2.27 13.37 15.78
C GLU A 3 -3.71 13.40 16.31
N ILE A 4 -4.70 13.52 15.42
CA ILE A 4 -6.12 13.48 15.75
C ILE A 4 -6.71 12.21 15.16
N GLU A 5 -7.13 11.26 16.01
CA GLU A 5 -7.75 10.00 15.64
C GLU A 5 -9.07 9.82 16.41
N ALA A 6 -10.14 9.47 15.67
CA ALA A 6 -11.46 9.21 16.28
C ALA A 6 -11.60 7.80 16.86
N GLY A 7 -10.76 6.86 16.39
CA GLY A 7 -10.71 5.49 16.88
C GLY A 7 -9.83 5.29 18.09
N GLY A 8 -9.62 4.03 18.46
CA GLY A 8 -8.74 3.65 19.56
C GLY A 8 -7.27 3.52 19.13
N ARG A 9 -6.44 3.12 20.10
CA ARG A 9 -5.05 2.74 19.83
C ARG A 9 -4.99 1.49 18.97
N ASP A 10 -3.90 1.32 18.25
CA ASP A 10 -3.61 0.15 17.39
C ASP A 10 -3.17 -1.11 18.18
N ASN A 11 -3.63 -1.25 19.43
CA ASN A 11 -3.26 -2.35 20.32
C ASN A 11 -4.07 -3.65 20.11
N TYR A 12 -4.88 -3.74 19.06
CA TYR A 12 -5.57 -4.96 18.69
C TYR A 12 -4.57 -5.87 17.96
N HIS A 13 -4.27 -7.05 18.52
CA HIS A 13 -3.19 -7.92 18.06
C HIS A 13 -3.27 -8.28 16.57
N TRP A 14 -4.48 -8.41 16.01
CA TRP A 14 -4.67 -8.69 14.60
C TRP A 14 -4.21 -7.57 13.66
N ILE A 15 -4.08 -6.34 14.14
CA ILE A 15 -3.51 -5.24 13.35
C ILE A 15 -2.07 -5.56 12.98
N HIS A 16 -1.30 -6.12 13.90
CA HIS A 16 0.14 -6.34 13.74
C HIS A 16 0.48 -7.61 12.95
N ILE A 17 -0.45 -8.57 12.91
CA ILE A 17 -0.28 -9.83 12.17
C ILE A 17 -0.71 -9.61 10.71
N PRO A 18 0.13 -9.90 9.69
CA PRO A 18 -0.19 -9.61 8.29
C PRO A 18 -1.57 -10.09 7.84
N VAL A 19 -1.91 -11.37 8.05
CA VAL A 19 -3.23 -11.94 7.70
C VAL A 19 -4.36 -11.37 8.56
N GLY A 20 -4.04 -10.70 9.66
CA GLY A 20 -4.98 -10.16 10.62
C GLY A 20 -5.92 -9.07 10.06
N TYR A 21 -5.59 -8.48 8.90
CA TYR A 21 -6.50 -7.54 8.23
C TYR A 21 -7.89 -8.14 7.98
N LEU A 22 -7.99 -9.46 7.78
CA LEU A 22 -9.26 -10.18 7.65
C LEU A 22 -10.15 -10.09 8.90
N TYR A 23 -9.55 -9.90 10.07
CA TYR A 23 -10.25 -9.73 11.35
C TYR A 23 -10.44 -8.26 11.73
N CYS A 24 -9.78 -7.36 11.02
CA CYS A 24 -9.87 -5.91 11.21
C CYS A 24 -10.96 -5.27 10.34
N ILE A 25 -11.10 -5.75 9.09
CA ILE A 25 -12.14 -5.29 8.16
C ILE A 25 -13.52 -5.73 8.67
N ASN A 26 -14.48 -4.82 8.60
CA ASN A 26 -15.83 -4.96 9.13
C ASN A 26 -15.92 -5.15 10.66
N ASN A 27 -14.83 -4.94 11.38
CA ASN A 27 -14.80 -4.97 12.84
C ASN A 27 -15.06 -3.55 13.39
N PRO A 28 -16.10 -3.33 14.21
CA PRO A 28 -16.45 -2.00 14.72
C PRO A 28 -15.36 -1.36 15.59
N ARG A 29 -14.40 -2.16 16.09
CA ARG A 29 -13.25 -1.67 16.85
C ARG A 29 -12.21 -0.97 15.97
N THR A 30 -12.07 -1.39 14.69
CA THR A 30 -10.97 -1.00 13.80
C THR A 30 -11.40 -0.46 12.45
N ASP A 31 -12.70 -0.56 12.11
CA ASP A 31 -13.26 -0.18 10.82
C ASP A 31 -14.50 0.69 11.00
N TRP A 32 -14.62 1.76 10.22
CA TRP A 32 -15.81 2.60 10.12
C TRP A 32 -17.00 1.87 9.50
N ARG A 33 -16.74 0.79 8.75
CA ARG A 33 -17.75 -0.05 8.08
C ARG A 33 -18.65 0.73 7.11
N PHE A 34 -18.06 1.69 6.40
CA PHE A 34 -18.79 2.41 5.36
C PHE A 34 -19.28 1.48 4.26
N ARG A 35 -20.33 1.88 3.63
CA ARG A 35 -20.86 1.24 2.43
C ARG A 35 -21.13 2.30 1.38
N THR A 36 -20.95 1.94 0.11
CA THR A 36 -21.32 2.83 -1.01
C THR A 36 -22.84 2.87 -1.14
N GLU A 37 -23.35 3.93 -1.74
CA GLU A 37 -24.70 3.91 -2.27
C GLU A 37 -24.85 2.82 -3.33
N PRO A 38 -26.06 2.26 -3.54
CA PRO A 38 -26.30 1.34 -4.63
C PRO A 38 -25.96 1.97 -5.99
N ASP A 39 -25.15 1.27 -6.79
CA ASP A 39 -24.70 1.74 -8.09
C ASP A 39 -25.37 0.96 -9.23
N PRO A 40 -26.09 1.61 -10.15
CA PRO A 40 -26.70 0.95 -11.30
C PRO A 40 -25.70 0.19 -12.18
N GLY A 41 -24.45 0.71 -12.34
CA GLY A 41 -23.36 0.04 -13.07
C GLY A 41 -22.89 -1.25 -12.41
N LEU A 42 -23.22 -1.47 -11.14
CA LEU A 42 -22.93 -2.67 -10.37
C LEU A 42 -24.19 -3.51 -10.09
N ASN A 43 -25.20 -3.43 -10.95
CA ASN A 43 -26.51 -4.11 -10.78
C ASN A 43 -27.20 -3.73 -9.45
N GLY A 44 -27.12 -2.48 -9.03
CA GLY A 44 -27.73 -1.97 -7.80
C GLY A 44 -27.02 -2.43 -6.52
N ARG A 45 -25.81 -2.98 -6.60
CA ARG A 45 -25.08 -3.43 -5.41
C ARG A 45 -24.48 -2.25 -4.64
N SER A 46 -24.57 -2.35 -3.32
CA SER A 46 -23.80 -1.54 -2.36
C SER A 46 -22.57 -2.32 -1.93
N LEU A 47 -21.40 -1.74 -2.06
CA LEU A 47 -20.13 -2.35 -1.70
C LEU A 47 -19.71 -1.97 -0.28
N ILE A 48 -19.06 -2.89 0.42
CA ILE A 48 -18.33 -2.57 1.66
C ILE A 48 -17.12 -1.70 1.31
N TYR A 49 -16.95 -0.59 2.03
CA TYR A 49 -15.86 0.36 1.80
C TYR A 49 -15.06 0.57 3.09
N PRO A 50 -14.15 -0.37 3.43
CA PRO A 50 -13.42 -0.34 4.70
C PRO A 50 -12.56 0.91 4.84
N ARG A 51 -12.60 1.52 6.02
CA ARG A 51 -11.71 2.62 6.43
C ARG A 51 -11.32 2.41 7.88
N GLY A 52 -10.01 2.53 8.14
CA GLY A 52 -9.48 2.35 9.48
C GLY A 52 -10.05 3.36 10.48
N LYS A 53 -10.50 2.85 11.63
CA LYS A 53 -10.96 3.60 12.80
C LYS A 53 -10.07 3.25 13.98
N THR A 54 -8.80 3.54 13.84
CA THR A 54 -7.76 3.26 14.84
C THR A 54 -6.52 4.06 14.51
N LEU A 55 -5.62 4.24 15.46
CA LEU A 55 -4.34 4.88 15.24
C LEU A 55 -3.62 4.22 14.06
N GLY A 56 -3.06 5.02 13.15
CA GLY A 56 -2.52 4.56 11.88
C GLY A 56 -3.56 4.40 10.76
N GLY A 57 -4.86 4.59 11.05
CA GLY A 57 -5.92 4.61 10.05
C GLY A 57 -5.95 3.36 9.15
N CYS A 58 -6.06 3.56 7.84
CA CYS A 58 -6.11 2.46 6.87
C CYS A 58 -4.83 1.64 6.81
N SER A 59 -3.67 2.20 7.16
CA SER A 59 -2.41 1.42 7.20
C SER A 59 -2.43 0.31 8.25
N SER A 60 -3.31 0.43 9.25
CA SER A 60 -3.50 -0.58 10.29
C SER A 60 -4.39 -1.75 9.85
N ILE A 61 -5.20 -1.60 8.79
CA ILE A 61 -6.19 -2.61 8.36
C ILE A 61 -6.10 -3.00 6.89
N ASN A 62 -5.17 -2.43 6.11
CA ASN A 62 -4.98 -2.76 4.69
C ASN A 62 -4.16 -4.04 4.49
N GLY A 63 -4.00 -4.47 3.23
CA GLY A 63 -3.17 -5.62 2.84
C GLY A 63 -1.66 -5.34 2.82
N MET A 64 -1.20 -4.17 3.28
CA MET A 64 0.20 -3.76 3.38
C MET A 64 0.94 -3.61 2.03
N LEU A 65 0.28 -3.69 0.90
CA LEU A 65 0.93 -3.53 -0.39
C LEU A 65 1.53 -2.13 -0.50
N TYR A 66 2.83 -2.07 -0.84
CA TYR A 66 3.53 -0.82 -1.06
C TYR A 66 3.67 -0.59 -2.57
N LEU A 67 2.85 0.30 -3.09
CA LEU A 67 2.84 0.71 -4.48
C LEU A 67 2.69 2.22 -4.57
N ARG A 68 3.54 2.85 -5.39
CA ARG A 68 3.41 4.25 -5.78
C ARG A 68 2.62 4.33 -7.08
N GLY A 69 2.06 5.50 -7.38
CA GLY A 69 1.57 5.81 -8.71
C GLY A 69 2.70 5.80 -9.74
N GLN A 70 2.35 5.74 -11.01
CA GLN A 70 3.29 5.93 -12.11
C GLN A 70 3.74 7.40 -12.20
N ALA A 71 4.91 7.64 -12.78
CA ALA A 71 5.38 9.00 -13.03
C ALA A 71 4.33 9.83 -13.81
N ALA A 72 3.68 9.20 -14.78
CA ALA A 72 2.62 9.82 -15.58
C ALA A 72 1.41 10.28 -14.75
N ASP A 73 1.06 9.59 -13.65
CA ASP A 73 -0.06 9.97 -12.79
C ASP A 73 0.21 11.32 -12.11
N TYR A 74 1.41 11.48 -11.55
CA TYR A 74 1.83 12.72 -10.88
C TYR A 74 2.05 13.85 -11.87
N ASP A 75 2.64 13.58 -13.03
CA ASP A 75 2.83 14.56 -14.08
C ASP A 75 1.49 15.04 -14.65
N HIS A 76 0.50 14.16 -14.71
CA HIS A 76 -0.85 14.56 -15.07
C HIS A 76 -1.48 15.49 -14.02
N TRP A 77 -1.27 15.23 -12.74
CA TRP A 77 -1.73 16.14 -11.68
C TRP A 77 -1.10 17.54 -11.85
N ARG A 78 0.21 17.60 -12.14
CA ARG A 78 0.88 18.87 -12.42
C ARG A 78 0.26 19.58 -13.64
N GLN A 79 -0.05 18.85 -14.71
CA GLN A 79 -0.68 19.39 -15.92
C GLN A 79 -2.10 19.92 -15.66
N LEU A 80 -2.83 19.33 -14.73
CA LEU A 80 -4.15 19.80 -14.30
C LEU A 80 -4.11 21.09 -13.45
N GLY A 81 -2.94 21.71 -13.29
CA GLY A 81 -2.78 22.97 -12.58
C GLY A 81 -2.34 22.83 -11.13
N ASN A 82 -1.73 21.71 -10.76
CA ASN A 82 -1.17 21.47 -9.42
C ASN A 82 0.38 21.50 -9.48
N PRO A 83 1.02 22.69 -9.55
CA PRO A 83 2.47 22.80 -9.57
C PRO A 83 3.06 22.21 -8.28
N GLY A 84 4.21 21.53 -8.39
CA GLY A 84 4.85 20.83 -7.26
C GLY A 84 4.30 19.43 -7.01
N TRP A 85 3.45 18.89 -7.88
CA TRP A 85 2.91 17.54 -7.80
C TRP A 85 3.38 16.61 -8.94
N GLY A 86 4.35 17.05 -9.75
CA GLY A 86 4.97 16.17 -10.75
C GLY A 86 5.84 15.09 -10.11
N TRP A 87 6.19 14.06 -10.89
CA TRP A 87 6.99 12.94 -10.39
C TRP A 87 8.28 13.40 -9.70
N ASP A 88 9.03 14.29 -10.34
CA ASP A 88 10.29 14.82 -9.79
C ASP A 88 10.09 15.62 -8.50
N ASP A 89 8.90 16.21 -8.32
CA ASP A 89 8.55 16.97 -7.11
C ASP A 89 8.23 16.03 -5.94
N VAL A 90 7.54 14.91 -6.19
CA VAL A 90 7.05 14.01 -5.14
C VAL A 90 8.02 12.88 -4.78
N LEU A 91 8.86 12.45 -5.72
CA LEU A 91 9.83 11.36 -5.51
C LEU A 91 10.74 11.60 -4.30
N PRO A 92 11.31 12.80 -4.05
CA PRO A 92 12.13 13.06 -2.87
C PRO A 92 11.42 12.78 -1.53
N PHE A 93 10.09 12.95 -1.47
CA PHE A 93 9.32 12.67 -0.25
C PHE A 93 9.10 11.17 -0.06
N PHE A 94 8.92 10.41 -1.14
CA PHE A 94 8.91 8.95 -1.06
C PHE A 94 10.25 8.41 -0.57
N LEU A 95 11.36 8.87 -1.15
CA LEU A 95 12.71 8.47 -0.75
C LEU A 95 13.00 8.81 0.71
N LYS A 96 12.56 9.98 1.17
CA LYS A 96 12.78 10.45 2.54
C LYS A 96 12.06 9.57 3.57
N SER A 97 10.83 9.14 3.28
CA SER A 97 10.02 8.36 4.23
C SER A 97 10.34 6.87 4.24
N GLU A 98 11.00 6.37 3.21
CA GLU A 98 11.20 4.95 2.97
C GLU A 98 12.45 4.38 3.67
N ASP A 99 12.30 3.16 4.20
CA ASP A 99 13.41 2.28 4.58
C ASP A 99 13.31 0.99 3.76
N TYR A 100 13.89 1.00 2.54
CA TYR A 100 13.76 -0.09 1.57
C TYR A 100 14.72 -1.24 1.88
N VAL A 101 14.25 -2.48 1.76
CA VAL A 101 14.98 -3.68 2.15
C VAL A 101 16.24 -3.93 1.32
N ASP A 102 16.18 -3.65 0.03
CA ASP A 102 17.28 -3.93 -0.92
C ASP A 102 18.26 -2.76 -1.07
N GLY A 103 18.13 -1.71 -0.24
CA GLY A 103 19.05 -0.59 -0.21
C GLY A 103 18.59 0.63 -1.01
N ALA A 104 19.39 1.70 -0.95
CA ALA A 104 19.10 2.95 -1.64
C ALA A 104 19.37 2.84 -3.14
N SER A 105 18.57 3.55 -3.94
CA SER A 105 18.73 3.72 -5.39
C SER A 105 18.17 5.07 -5.83
N GLU A 106 18.13 5.33 -7.14
CA GLU A 106 17.47 6.52 -7.67
C GLU A 106 15.95 6.55 -7.37
N HIS A 107 15.35 5.38 -7.12
CA HIS A 107 13.91 5.24 -6.83
C HIS A 107 13.61 4.81 -5.40
N HIS A 108 14.61 4.46 -4.58
CA HIS A 108 14.41 3.97 -3.22
C HIS A 108 15.28 4.67 -2.19
N GLY A 109 14.67 4.95 -1.03
CA GLY A 109 15.34 5.49 0.14
C GLY A 109 15.63 4.42 1.20
N THR A 110 16.58 4.72 2.09
CA THR A 110 16.87 3.90 3.28
C THR A 110 16.95 4.77 4.51
N GLY A 111 16.67 4.17 5.68
CA GLY A 111 16.74 4.88 6.95
C GLY A 111 15.57 5.81 7.24
N GLY A 112 14.55 5.83 6.37
CA GLY A 112 13.28 6.48 6.66
C GLY A 112 12.45 5.68 7.68
N GLU A 113 11.34 6.25 8.10
CA GLU A 113 10.51 5.67 9.16
C GLU A 113 9.68 4.48 8.66
N TRP A 114 9.31 4.47 7.36
CA TRP A 114 8.38 3.49 6.82
C TRP A 114 9.11 2.32 6.15
N ARG A 115 9.18 1.21 6.87
CA ARG A 115 9.81 -0.01 6.36
C ARG A 115 9.04 -0.61 5.19
N VAL A 116 9.79 -0.90 4.11
CA VAL A 116 9.33 -1.62 2.91
C VAL A 116 10.18 -2.88 2.76
N ASP A 117 9.55 -4.04 2.76
CA ASP A 117 10.21 -5.34 2.81
C ASP A 117 9.65 -6.31 1.76
N ASN A 118 10.34 -7.41 1.55
CA ASN A 118 9.82 -8.53 0.76
C ASN A 118 8.69 -9.22 1.50
N GLN A 119 7.64 -9.62 0.77
CA GLN A 119 6.65 -10.50 1.37
C GLN A 119 7.26 -11.87 1.65
N ARG A 120 6.82 -12.50 2.76
CA ARG A 120 7.32 -13.81 3.19
C ARG A 120 6.52 -14.97 2.63
N LEU A 121 5.30 -14.69 2.18
CA LEU A 121 4.43 -15.70 1.60
C LEU A 121 4.86 -15.96 0.16
N HIS A 122 5.07 -17.23 -0.15
CA HIS A 122 5.42 -17.73 -1.47
C HIS A 122 4.49 -18.90 -1.81
N TRP A 123 3.88 -18.87 -2.95
CA TRP A 123 3.00 -19.95 -3.43
C TRP A 123 3.33 -20.31 -4.87
N ASP A 124 3.59 -21.57 -5.14
CA ASP A 124 3.90 -22.08 -6.48
C ASP A 124 2.85 -21.67 -7.51
N VAL A 125 1.57 -21.59 -7.12
CA VAL A 125 0.51 -21.13 -8.02
C VAL A 125 0.68 -19.68 -8.48
N LEU A 126 1.28 -18.82 -7.67
CA LEU A 126 1.57 -17.43 -8.05
C LEU A 126 2.76 -17.35 -9.00
N ASP A 127 3.74 -18.24 -8.85
CA ASP A 127 4.88 -18.33 -9.76
C ASP A 127 4.42 -18.81 -11.14
N HIS A 128 3.65 -19.91 -11.19
CA HIS A 128 3.07 -20.40 -12.43
C HIS A 128 2.14 -19.37 -13.09
N TRP A 129 1.40 -18.60 -12.28
CA TRP A 129 0.60 -17.49 -12.80
C TRP A 129 1.47 -16.40 -13.43
N ALA A 130 2.57 -16.03 -12.78
CA ALA A 130 3.52 -15.03 -13.29
C ALA A 130 4.20 -15.50 -14.58
N GLU A 131 4.60 -16.80 -14.64
CA GLU A 131 5.15 -17.43 -15.85
C GLU A 131 4.13 -17.43 -17.01
N ALA A 132 2.88 -17.78 -16.73
CA ALA A 132 1.81 -17.75 -17.72
C ALA A 132 1.51 -16.32 -18.21
N ALA A 133 1.51 -15.34 -17.30
CA ALA A 133 1.33 -13.94 -17.67
C ALA A 133 2.48 -13.44 -18.56
N ALA A 134 3.72 -13.80 -18.24
CA ALA A 134 4.89 -13.47 -19.05
C ALA A 134 4.83 -14.14 -20.44
N ALA A 135 4.43 -15.41 -20.52
CA ALA A 135 4.23 -16.11 -21.77
C ALA A 135 3.11 -15.49 -22.64
N TRP A 136 2.13 -14.85 -22.02
CA TRP A 136 1.06 -14.12 -22.68
C TRP A 136 1.46 -12.68 -23.07
N GLY A 137 2.65 -12.22 -22.69
CA GLY A 137 3.23 -10.94 -23.09
C GLY A 137 3.35 -9.89 -21.96
N ALA A 138 2.99 -10.23 -20.72
CA ALA A 138 3.24 -9.33 -19.61
C ALA A 138 4.75 -9.26 -19.32
N ARG A 139 5.28 -8.05 -19.12
CA ARG A 139 6.69 -7.83 -18.82
C ARG A 139 7.01 -8.29 -17.39
N PRO A 140 7.93 -9.25 -17.16
CA PRO A 140 8.44 -9.50 -15.82
C PRO A 140 9.21 -8.28 -15.30
N VAL A 141 8.88 -7.82 -14.11
CA VAL A 141 9.56 -6.72 -13.44
C VAL A 141 10.01 -7.16 -12.05
N THR A 142 11.06 -6.56 -11.54
CA THR A 142 11.55 -6.84 -10.18
C THR A 142 11.01 -5.87 -9.16
N ASP A 143 10.53 -4.71 -9.62
CA ASP A 143 10.04 -3.64 -8.79
C ASP A 143 9.02 -2.78 -9.55
N PHE A 144 7.91 -2.47 -8.89
CA PHE A 144 6.85 -1.61 -9.43
C PHE A 144 7.01 -0.13 -9.08
N ASN A 145 7.97 0.24 -8.23
CA ASN A 145 8.06 1.59 -7.67
C ASN A 145 9.12 2.47 -8.37
N THR A 146 9.41 2.18 -9.64
CA THR A 146 10.41 2.88 -10.46
C THR A 146 9.83 4.01 -11.33
N GLY A 147 8.57 4.40 -11.10
CA GLY A 147 7.85 5.37 -11.94
C GLY A 147 7.10 4.72 -13.12
N ASP A 148 7.32 3.43 -13.36
CA ASP A 148 6.60 2.58 -14.31
C ASP A 148 6.22 1.27 -13.60
N ASN A 149 4.93 1.03 -13.39
CA ASN A 149 4.43 -0.16 -12.69
C ASN A 149 3.71 -1.14 -13.62
N GLU A 150 3.95 -1.09 -14.93
CA GLU A 150 3.42 -2.04 -15.88
C GLU A 150 4.25 -3.33 -15.88
N GLY A 151 3.60 -4.46 -15.60
CA GLY A 151 4.26 -5.75 -15.62
C GLY A 151 3.69 -6.76 -14.62
N VAL A 152 4.45 -7.82 -14.36
CA VAL A 152 4.14 -8.87 -13.38
C VAL A 152 5.31 -9.07 -12.42
N SER A 153 5.01 -9.06 -11.12
CA SER A 153 5.98 -9.30 -10.03
C SER A 153 5.26 -9.55 -8.71
N TYR A 154 6.01 -9.97 -7.70
CA TYR A 154 5.60 -9.86 -6.32
C TYR A 154 5.72 -8.42 -5.85
N VAL A 155 4.68 -7.90 -5.19
CA VAL A 155 4.71 -6.55 -4.62
C VAL A 155 5.49 -6.49 -3.32
N ARG A 156 6.11 -5.36 -3.04
CA ARG A 156 6.69 -5.07 -1.72
C ARG A 156 5.60 -4.77 -0.71
N VAL A 157 5.92 -4.95 0.56
CA VAL A 157 4.95 -4.82 1.66
C VAL A 157 5.51 -4.02 2.84
N ASN A 158 4.63 -3.31 3.56
CA ASN A 158 4.99 -2.61 4.78
C ASN A 158 5.08 -3.57 5.96
N GLN A 159 6.20 -4.27 6.03
CA GLN A 159 6.51 -5.24 7.09
C GLN A 159 7.93 -5.05 7.61
N ARG A 160 8.13 -5.47 8.85
CA ARG A 160 9.46 -5.66 9.45
C ARG A 160 9.49 -7.01 10.15
N ARG A 161 10.33 -7.92 9.67
CA ARG A 161 10.48 -9.30 10.22
C ARG A 161 9.17 -10.09 10.27
N GLY A 162 8.25 -9.83 9.32
CA GLY A 162 6.96 -10.52 9.24
C GLY A 162 5.84 -9.89 10.08
N TRP A 163 6.06 -8.74 10.70
CA TRP A 163 5.04 -7.93 11.38
C TRP A 163 4.69 -6.71 10.55
N ARG A 164 3.42 -6.33 10.55
CA ARG A 164 2.97 -5.07 9.92
C ARG A 164 3.74 -3.88 10.50
N VAL A 165 4.11 -2.96 9.64
CA VAL A 165 4.51 -1.61 10.01
C VAL A 165 3.44 -0.65 9.50
N ASN A 166 2.59 -0.17 10.39
CA ASN A 166 1.60 0.85 10.10
C ASN A 166 2.16 2.26 10.35
N THR A 167 1.43 3.30 9.97
CA THR A 167 1.90 4.69 10.17
C THR A 167 2.03 5.07 11.63
N ALA A 168 1.22 4.49 12.53
CA ALA A 168 1.36 4.71 13.98
C ALA A 168 2.67 4.16 14.58
N GLN A 169 3.32 3.22 13.90
CA GLN A 169 4.62 2.67 14.32
C GLN A 169 5.78 3.34 13.59
N ALA A 170 5.51 3.89 12.40
CA ALA A 170 6.51 4.54 11.57
C ALA A 170 6.72 6.00 11.98
N PHE A 171 5.67 6.72 12.30
CA PHE A 171 5.65 8.15 12.59
C PHE A 171 5.06 8.44 13.97
#